data_4aa8b3a6a20f28dfdd2fcb8b25df5764
#
_entry.id   4aa8b3a6a20f28dfdd2fcb8b25df5764
#
_cell.length_a   1.000
_cell.length_b   1.000
_cell.length_c   1.000
_cell.angle_alpha   90.00
_cell.angle_beta   90.00
_cell.angle_gamma   90.00
#
_symmetry.space_group_name_H-M   'P 1'
#
loop_
_entity.id
_entity.type
_entity.pdbx_description
1 polymer ?
#
loop_
_entity_poly.entity_id
_entity_poly.type
_entity_poly.pdbx_seq_one_letter_code
_entity_poly.pdbx_strand_id
1 'polypeptide(L)'
;MIKGSIISLKQINSAAFTVQDELFKVGLWFEGCKLVDTEIYRCPVSPLSLYDADGFFIHGASAVQKILGFEPGHIYIPSFVLSQTFWQSRASLRDVIRHEYAHSFAHHYPKLISKSDFKNTFGDEYYSYEPIKMEKDAFISDYARTMPMEDFAETFMVYVRRKGIMPSTIKNKQLIKKWQYIDSLIKLINK
;
A
#
# COMPACT_ATOMS: atom_id res chain seq x y z
N MET A 1 -13.02 25.63 -8.94
CA MET A 1 -12.53 25.91 -7.58
C MET A 1 -11.96 24.61 -7.04
N ILE A 2 -10.64 24.51 -6.90
CA ILE A 2 -9.96 23.32 -6.37
C ILE A 2 -10.27 23.27 -4.88
N LYS A 3 -11.03 22.27 -4.43
CA LYS A 3 -11.28 22.05 -3.00
C LYS A 3 -10.12 21.24 -2.43
N GLY A 4 -9.18 21.90 -1.78
CA GLY A 4 -8.18 21.23 -0.96
C GLY A 4 -8.81 20.72 0.35
N SER A 5 -8.31 19.58 0.84
CA SER A 5 -8.68 19.04 2.15
C SER A 5 -7.48 19.06 3.09
N ILE A 6 -7.69 19.57 4.30
CA ILE A 6 -6.67 19.56 5.36
C ILE A 6 -6.86 18.30 6.19
N ILE A 7 -5.81 17.49 6.29
CA ILE A 7 -5.79 16.28 7.13
C ILE A 7 -5.09 16.61 8.44
N SER A 8 -5.78 16.47 9.54
CA SER A 8 -5.23 16.68 10.88
C SER A 8 -4.45 15.47 11.39
N LEU A 9 -3.50 15.67 12.28
CA LEU A 9 -2.77 14.60 12.95
C LEU A 9 -3.74 13.63 13.69
N LYS A 10 -4.81 14.15 14.30
CA LYS A 10 -5.83 13.33 14.95
C LYS A 10 -6.52 12.36 13.97
N GLN A 11 -6.80 12.81 12.75
CA GLN A 11 -7.39 11.94 11.70
C GLN A 11 -6.40 10.86 11.27
N ILE A 12 -5.13 11.22 11.07
CA ILE A 12 -4.07 10.27 10.72
C ILE A 12 -3.93 9.21 11.81
N ASN A 13 -3.78 9.61 13.08
CA ASN A 13 -3.62 8.68 14.20
C ASN A 13 -4.83 7.75 14.36
N SER A 14 -6.05 8.28 14.22
CA SER A 14 -7.26 7.46 14.28
C SER A 14 -7.36 6.45 13.14
N ALA A 15 -6.97 6.86 11.92
CA ALA A 15 -6.95 5.98 10.77
C ALA A 15 -5.85 4.91 10.90
N ALA A 16 -4.65 5.31 11.33
CA ALA A 16 -3.52 4.42 11.59
C ALA A 16 -3.88 3.33 12.60
N PHE A 17 -4.41 3.72 13.77
CA PHE A 17 -4.83 2.78 14.80
C PHE A 17 -5.84 1.75 14.28
N THR A 18 -6.82 2.19 13.47
CA THR A 18 -7.78 1.28 12.85
C THR A 18 -7.10 0.28 11.91
N VAL A 19 -6.15 0.74 11.10
CA VAL A 19 -5.43 -0.12 10.15
C VAL A 19 -4.51 -1.09 10.88
N GLN A 20 -3.84 -0.67 11.94
CA GLN A 20 -3.01 -1.54 12.78
C GLN A 20 -3.83 -2.65 13.45
N ASP A 21 -5.04 -2.35 13.94
CA ASP A 21 -5.97 -3.37 14.43
C ASP A 21 -6.39 -4.37 13.33
N GLU A 22 -6.59 -3.90 12.10
CA GLU A 22 -6.88 -4.78 10.96
C GLU A 22 -5.67 -5.63 10.56
N LEU A 23 -4.46 -5.06 10.59
CA LEU A 23 -3.21 -5.79 10.35
C LEU A 23 -3.00 -6.87 11.44
N PHE A 24 -3.29 -6.55 12.71
CA PHE A 24 -3.28 -7.52 13.79
C PHE A 24 -4.24 -8.69 13.51
N LYS A 25 -5.46 -8.40 13.07
CA LYS A 25 -6.48 -9.42 12.75
C LYS A 25 -6.12 -10.33 11.60
N VAL A 26 -5.24 -9.90 10.71
CA VAL A 26 -4.71 -10.75 9.63
C VAL A 26 -3.33 -11.36 9.95
N GLY A 27 -2.80 -11.14 11.17
CA GLY A 27 -1.52 -11.69 11.59
C GLY A 27 -0.30 -10.91 11.08
N LEU A 28 -0.43 -9.61 10.84
CA LEU A 28 0.64 -8.72 10.38
C LEU A 28 1.01 -7.62 11.38
N TRP A 29 0.55 -7.70 12.63
CA TRP A 29 0.85 -6.73 13.67
C TRP A 29 1.06 -7.43 15.01
N PHE A 30 2.28 -7.89 15.27
CA PHE A 30 2.68 -8.60 16.48
C PHE A 30 4.15 -8.32 16.79
N GLU A 31 4.58 -8.63 18.01
CA GLU A 31 5.98 -8.48 18.41
C GLU A 31 6.90 -9.33 17.52
N GLY A 32 7.91 -8.71 16.90
CA GLY A 32 8.80 -9.33 15.92
C GLY A 32 8.35 -9.21 14.46
N CYS A 33 7.12 -8.77 14.18
CA CYS A 33 6.74 -8.39 12.83
C CYS A 33 7.34 -7.03 12.47
N LYS A 34 8.11 -6.95 11.40
CA LYS A 34 8.82 -5.72 10.99
C LYS A 34 7.90 -4.56 10.59
N LEU A 35 6.62 -4.81 10.32
CA LEU A 35 5.66 -3.73 10.03
C LEU A 35 5.42 -2.82 11.24
N VAL A 36 5.67 -3.31 12.47
CA VAL A 36 5.56 -2.50 13.70
C VAL A 36 6.59 -1.36 13.72
N ASP A 37 7.72 -1.53 13.02
CA ASP A 37 8.78 -0.51 12.92
C ASP A 37 8.45 0.60 11.93
N THR A 38 7.34 0.46 11.19
CA THR A 38 6.90 1.45 10.20
C THR A 38 6.10 2.56 10.88
N GLU A 39 6.69 3.74 10.95
CA GLU A 39 6.01 4.92 11.47
C GLU A 39 5.24 5.67 10.37
N ILE A 40 4.22 6.42 10.79
CA ILE A 40 3.40 7.24 9.90
C ILE A 40 3.59 8.70 10.28
N TYR A 41 4.20 9.46 9.38
CA TYR A 41 4.47 10.86 9.57
C TYR A 41 3.49 11.75 8.80
N ARG A 42 3.12 12.86 9.41
CA ARG A 42 2.45 13.95 8.72
C ARG A 42 3.49 14.88 8.13
N CYS A 43 3.42 15.15 6.83
CA CYS A 43 4.24 16.16 6.18
C CYS A 43 3.40 17.37 5.74
N PRO A 44 3.96 18.60 5.69
CA PRO A 44 3.19 19.80 5.37
C PRO A 44 2.58 19.77 3.97
N VAL A 45 3.38 19.41 2.99
CA VAL A 45 3.01 19.21 1.57
C VAL A 45 3.86 18.06 1.08
N SER A 46 3.38 17.25 0.13
CA SER A 46 4.30 16.32 -0.52
C SER A 46 5.39 17.15 -1.24
N PRO A 47 6.66 17.08 -0.82
CA PRO A 47 7.73 17.83 -1.47
C PRO A 47 8.02 17.32 -2.88
N LEU A 48 7.42 16.18 -3.21
CA LEU A 48 7.48 15.54 -4.52
C LEU A 48 6.18 15.74 -5.30
N SER A 49 5.27 16.60 -4.82
CA SER A 49 3.94 16.81 -5.38
C SER A 49 3.90 17.62 -6.67
N LEU A 50 4.89 17.45 -7.49
CA LEU A 50 4.64 17.42 -8.93
C LEU A 50 3.71 16.22 -9.30
N TYR A 51 3.53 15.29 -8.37
CA TYR A 51 2.62 14.14 -8.47
C TYR A 51 1.66 14.17 -7.29
N ASP A 52 0.38 14.20 -7.58
CA ASP A 52 -0.74 14.15 -6.64
C ASP A 52 -0.76 12.82 -5.84
N ALA A 53 0.11 12.67 -4.85
CA ALA A 53 0.12 11.53 -3.98
C ALA A 53 -0.69 11.81 -2.71
N ASP A 54 -1.66 10.96 -2.43
CA ASP A 54 -2.50 11.02 -1.22
C ASP A 54 -1.75 10.54 0.03
N GLY A 55 -0.73 9.72 -0.18
CA GLY A 55 0.25 9.21 0.76
C GLY A 55 1.41 8.59 -0.01
N PHE A 56 2.52 8.33 0.64
CA PHE A 56 3.65 7.65 0.02
C PHE A 56 4.54 6.95 1.04
N PHE A 57 5.08 5.82 0.63
CA PHE A 57 6.11 5.09 1.36
C PHE A 57 7.49 5.38 0.74
N ILE A 58 8.50 5.56 1.57
CA ILE A 58 9.87 5.80 1.09
C ILE A 58 10.70 4.53 1.21
N HIS A 59 11.00 3.91 0.06
CA HIS A 59 11.89 2.74 -0.03
C HIS A 59 13.36 3.12 0.16
N GLY A 60 13.79 4.22 -0.44
CA GLY A 60 15.14 4.75 -0.33
C GLY A 60 15.16 6.26 -0.51
N ALA A 61 15.62 6.98 0.50
CA ALA A 61 15.63 8.44 0.45
C ALA A 61 16.81 8.97 -0.38
N SER A 62 16.50 9.80 -1.39
CA SER A 62 17.49 10.59 -2.11
C SER A 62 18.16 11.60 -1.18
N ALA A 63 19.28 12.19 -1.62
CA ALA A 63 19.97 13.24 -0.84
C ALA A 63 19.03 14.41 -0.51
N VAL A 64 18.18 14.83 -1.45
CA VAL A 64 17.21 15.91 -1.25
C VAL A 64 16.13 15.50 -0.24
N GLN A 65 15.62 14.28 -0.32
CA GLN A 65 14.63 13.76 0.63
C GLN A 65 15.20 13.70 2.05
N LYS A 66 16.46 13.27 2.23
CA LYS A 66 17.14 13.27 3.54
C LYS A 66 17.31 14.68 4.11
N ILE A 67 17.68 15.67 3.27
CA ILE A 67 17.77 17.08 3.68
C ILE A 67 16.40 17.61 4.16
N LEU A 68 15.31 17.14 3.56
CA LEU A 68 13.94 17.50 3.93
C LEU A 68 13.39 16.68 5.11
N GLY A 69 14.21 15.82 5.73
CA GLY A 69 13.84 15.03 6.91
C GLY A 69 13.01 13.78 6.59
N PHE A 70 13.05 13.29 5.34
CA PHE A 70 12.41 12.02 4.98
C PHE A 70 13.37 10.86 5.20
N GLU A 71 12.90 9.85 5.92
CA GLU A 71 13.64 8.62 6.20
C GLU A 71 13.03 7.43 5.45
N PRO A 72 13.86 6.49 4.96
CA PRO A 72 13.34 5.27 4.34
C PRO A 72 12.67 4.36 5.37
N GLY A 73 11.72 3.55 4.92
CA GLY A 73 11.01 2.59 5.77
C GLY A 73 9.75 3.14 6.43
N HIS A 74 9.37 4.39 6.16
CA HIS A 74 8.23 5.05 6.79
C HIS A 74 7.20 5.54 5.78
N ILE A 75 5.97 5.74 6.27
CA ILE A 75 4.82 6.26 5.54
C ILE A 75 4.67 7.75 5.79
N TYR A 76 4.44 8.53 4.76
CA TYR A 76 4.22 9.98 4.85
C TYR A 76 2.86 10.36 4.29
N ILE A 77 2.07 11.08 5.10
CA ILE A 77 0.75 11.56 4.73
C ILE A 77 0.78 13.08 4.62
N PRO A 78 0.57 13.66 3.43
CA PRO A 78 0.47 15.10 3.26
C PRO A 78 -0.66 15.69 4.09
N SER A 79 -0.39 16.80 4.78
CA SER A 79 -1.42 17.50 5.55
C SER A 79 -2.41 18.26 4.68
N PHE A 80 -2.03 18.56 3.45
CA PHE A 80 -2.84 19.21 2.46
C PHE A 80 -2.81 18.40 1.16
N VAL A 81 -3.96 17.89 0.76
CA VAL A 81 -4.14 17.13 -0.48
C VAL A 81 -4.84 18.03 -1.48
N LEU A 82 -4.13 18.40 -2.54
CA LEU A 82 -4.66 19.19 -3.65
C LEU A 82 -5.48 18.33 -4.61
N SER A 83 -5.30 17.04 -4.57
CA SER A 83 -5.76 16.14 -5.61
C SER A 83 -7.25 15.87 -5.51
N GLN A 84 -7.91 15.98 -6.64
CA GLN A 84 -9.26 15.46 -6.81
C GLN A 84 -9.27 13.93 -6.84
N THR A 85 -8.13 13.27 -7.08
CA THR A 85 -7.99 11.82 -7.24
C THR A 85 -8.32 11.07 -5.96
N PHE A 86 -7.88 11.55 -4.80
CA PHE A 86 -8.23 10.98 -3.49
C PHE A 86 -9.75 10.84 -3.28
N TRP A 87 -10.51 11.90 -3.64
CA TRP A 87 -11.96 11.90 -3.52
C TRP A 87 -12.67 11.28 -4.72
N GLN A 88 -12.05 11.27 -5.90
CA GLN A 88 -12.59 10.66 -7.11
C GLN A 88 -12.46 9.13 -7.06
N SER A 89 -11.38 8.60 -6.48
CA SER A 89 -11.18 7.16 -6.31
C SER A 89 -12.02 6.53 -5.20
N ARG A 90 -12.76 7.33 -4.42
CA ARG A 90 -13.46 6.91 -3.19
C ARG A 90 -12.56 6.25 -2.14
N ALA A 91 -11.24 6.39 -2.25
CA ALA A 91 -10.31 5.93 -1.25
C ALA A 91 -10.51 6.72 0.05
N SER A 92 -10.48 6.05 1.18
CA SER A 92 -10.45 6.68 2.49
C SER A 92 -8.99 6.84 2.95
N LEU A 93 -8.74 7.74 3.91
CA LEU A 93 -7.41 7.84 4.53
C LEU A 93 -6.91 6.47 5.06
N ARG A 94 -7.83 5.62 5.52
CA ARG A 94 -7.51 4.23 5.92
C ARG A 94 -7.08 3.38 4.75
N ASP A 95 -7.69 3.55 3.58
CA ASP A 95 -7.30 2.80 2.38
C ASP A 95 -5.91 3.23 1.91
N VAL A 96 -5.60 4.53 1.93
CA VAL A 96 -4.24 5.04 1.67
C VAL A 96 -3.23 4.39 2.63
N ILE A 97 -3.48 4.43 3.93
CA ILE A 97 -2.57 3.86 4.93
C ILE A 97 -2.39 2.34 4.71
N ARG A 98 -3.45 1.58 4.38
CA ARG A 98 -3.33 0.14 4.06
C ARG A 98 -2.47 -0.09 2.82
N HIS A 99 -2.65 0.74 1.80
CA HIS A 99 -1.88 0.70 0.56
C HIS A 99 -0.39 0.94 0.84
N GLU A 100 -0.05 1.97 1.62
CA GLU A 100 1.33 2.27 1.98
C GLU A 100 1.96 1.19 2.87
N TYR A 101 1.17 0.52 3.72
CA TYR A 101 1.65 -0.67 4.45
C TYR A 101 2.01 -1.85 3.55
N ALA A 102 1.43 -1.95 2.35
CA ALA A 102 1.86 -2.96 1.37
C ALA A 102 3.27 -2.67 0.85
N HIS A 103 3.57 -1.39 0.59
CA HIS A 103 4.93 -0.98 0.21
C HIS A 103 5.93 -1.19 1.35
N SER A 104 5.51 -0.89 2.59
CA SER A 104 6.29 -1.22 3.79
C SER A 104 6.55 -2.72 3.91
N PHE A 105 5.54 -3.56 3.66
CA PHE A 105 5.71 -5.02 3.65
C PHE A 105 6.78 -5.44 2.63
N ALA A 106 6.70 -4.95 1.40
CA ALA A 106 7.68 -5.28 0.38
C ALA A 106 9.10 -4.80 0.74
N HIS A 107 9.22 -3.66 1.41
CA HIS A 107 10.49 -3.12 1.91
C HIS A 107 11.11 -4.01 2.99
N HIS A 108 10.33 -4.40 3.98
CA HIS A 108 10.81 -5.18 5.12
C HIS A 108 11.01 -6.68 4.81
N TYR A 109 10.30 -7.21 3.80
CA TYR A 109 10.36 -8.61 3.38
C TYR A 109 10.76 -8.78 1.90
N PRO A 110 11.86 -8.15 1.43
CA PRO A 110 12.22 -8.14 0.01
C PRO A 110 12.46 -9.55 -0.54
N LYS A 111 12.98 -10.47 0.28
CA LYS A 111 13.20 -11.87 -0.12
C LYS A 111 11.91 -12.64 -0.42
N LEU A 112 10.78 -12.24 0.13
CA LEU A 112 9.48 -12.84 -0.15
C LEU A 112 8.89 -12.31 -1.46
N ILE A 113 9.14 -11.02 -1.75
CA ILE A 113 8.63 -10.32 -2.94
C ILE A 113 9.50 -10.55 -4.18
N SER A 114 10.80 -10.85 -4.03
CA SER A 114 11.72 -11.07 -5.15
C SER A 114 11.66 -12.47 -5.76
N LYS A 115 10.77 -13.35 -5.29
CA LYS A 115 10.63 -14.71 -5.80
C LYS A 115 9.90 -14.74 -7.15
N SER A 116 10.18 -15.76 -7.96
CA SER A 116 9.49 -16.03 -9.23
C SER A 116 7.97 -16.11 -9.08
N ASP A 117 7.48 -16.54 -7.91
CA ASP A 117 6.06 -16.62 -7.61
C ASP A 117 5.38 -15.24 -7.62
N PHE A 118 6.07 -14.17 -7.19
CA PHE A 118 5.55 -12.81 -7.31
C PHE A 118 5.35 -12.45 -8.77
N LYS A 119 6.40 -12.59 -9.61
CA LYS A 119 6.33 -12.32 -11.05
C LYS A 119 5.23 -13.12 -11.74
N ASN A 120 5.12 -14.41 -11.43
CA ASN A 120 4.08 -15.28 -11.96
C ASN A 120 2.66 -14.91 -11.50
N THR A 121 2.53 -14.18 -10.40
CA THR A 121 1.24 -13.77 -9.82
C THR A 121 0.85 -12.37 -10.24
N PHE A 122 1.79 -11.42 -10.28
CA PHE A 122 1.54 -10.02 -10.57
C PHE A 122 2.02 -9.57 -11.96
N GLY A 123 2.54 -10.49 -12.76
CA GLY A 123 2.86 -10.27 -14.18
C GLY A 123 4.29 -9.84 -14.45
N ASP A 124 4.98 -9.23 -13.48
CA ASP A 124 6.40 -8.90 -13.58
C ASP A 124 7.02 -8.73 -12.18
N GLU A 125 8.30 -8.37 -12.13
CA GLU A 125 9.01 -8.08 -10.88
C GLU A 125 8.40 -6.87 -10.15
N TYR A 126 8.48 -6.84 -8.83
CA TYR A 126 7.86 -5.80 -7.99
C TYR A 126 8.24 -4.38 -8.42
N TYR A 127 9.51 -4.13 -8.73
CA TYR A 127 10.00 -2.82 -9.15
C TYR A 127 9.99 -2.61 -10.67
N SER A 128 9.25 -3.43 -11.44
CA SER A 128 9.04 -3.18 -12.85
C SER A 128 8.14 -1.96 -13.05
N TYR A 129 8.53 -1.06 -13.95
CA TYR A 129 7.74 0.11 -14.34
C TYR A 129 6.91 -0.14 -15.61
N GLU A 130 6.93 -1.36 -16.11
CA GLU A 130 6.15 -1.73 -17.29
C GLU A 130 4.69 -2.00 -16.92
N PRO A 131 3.73 -1.51 -17.69
CA PRO A 131 2.33 -1.82 -17.51
C PRO A 131 2.06 -3.33 -17.63
N ILE A 132 1.21 -3.83 -16.73
CA ILE A 132 0.90 -5.25 -16.67
C ILE A 132 -0.03 -5.65 -17.82
N LYS A 133 0.37 -6.66 -18.58
CA LYS A 133 -0.39 -7.21 -19.71
C LYS A 133 -1.33 -8.33 -19.27
N MET A 134 -2.41 -7.96 -18.57
CA MET A 134 -3.47 -8.88 -18.17
C MET A 134 -4.85 -8.29 -18.50
N GLU A 135 -5.88 -9.14 -18.49
CA GLU A 135 -7.27 -8.71 -18.67
C GLU A 135 -7.71 -7.77 -17.54
N LYS A 136 -8.63 -6.85 -17.85
CA LYS A 136 -9.06 -5.80 -16.91
C LYS A 136 -9.61 -6.36 -15.59
N ASP A 137 -10.34 -7.45 -15.65
CA ASP A 137 -10.97 -8.11 -14.50
C ASP A 137 -9.98 -8.95 -13.64
N ALA A 138 -8.70 -9.05 -14.08
CA ALA A 138 -7.60 -9.60 -13.28
C ALA A 138 -7.09 -8.62 -12.21
N PHE A 139 -7.62 -7.39 -12.16
CA PHE A 139 -7.20 -6.33 -11.23
C PHE A 139 -8.33 -5.91 -10.32
N ILE A 140 -7.99 -5.53 -9.09
CA ILE A 140 -8.96 -5.10 -8.09
C ILE A 140 -9.40 -3.63 -8.27
N SER A 141 -8.58 -2.85 -8.99
CA SER A 141 -8.83 -1.45 -9.33
C SER A 141 -8.17 -1.08 -10.67
N ASP A 142 -8.55 0.06 -11.26
CA ASP A 142 -7.86 0.56 -12.45
C ASP A 142 -6.43 1.03 -12.12
N TYR A 143 -6.16 1.48 -10.89
CA TYR A 143 -4.83 1.88 -10.45
C TYR A 143 -3.87 0.67 -10.34
N ALA A 144 -4.36 -0.48 -9.92
CA ALA A 144 -3.61 -1.74 -9.88
C ALA A 144 -3.01 -2.15 -11.24
N ARG A 145 -3.53 -1.64 -12.36
CA ARG A 145 -3.05 -1.96 -13.71
C ARG A 145 -1.77 -1.23 -14.11
N THR A 146 -1.38 -0.22 -13.35
CA THR A 146 -0.29 0.67 -13.73
C THR A 146 1.08 -0.01 -13.63
N MET A 147 1.31 -0.77 -12.57
CA MET A 147 2.55 -1.53 -12.37
C MET A 147 2.40 -2.61 -11.29
N PRO A 148 3.29 -3.63 -11.26
CA PRO A 148 3.17 -4.78 -10.34
C PRO A 148 3.15 -4.39 -8.85
N MET A 149 3.91 -3.39 -8.45
CA MET A 149 3.93 -2.91 -7.07
C MET A 149 2.59 -2.32 -6.64
N GLU A 150 1.91 -1.59 -7.53
CA GLU A 150 0.59 -1.00 -7.26
C GLU A 150 -0.50 -2.08 -7.26
N ASP A 151 -0.41 -3.09 -8.13
CA ASP A 151 -1.30 -4.24 -8.13
C ASP A 151 -1.21 -5.03 -6.81
N PHE A 152 0.01 -5.23 -6.33
CA PHE A 152 0.23 -5.83 -5.02
C PHE A 152 -0.37 -4.96 -3.91
N ALA A 153 -0.09 -3.65 -3.91
CA ALA A 153 -0.53 -2.72 -2.88
C ALA A 153 -2.07 -2.59 -2.84
N GLU A 154 -2.73 -2.48 -3.98
CA GLU A 154 -4.19 -2.43 -4.09
C GLU A 154 -4.85 -3.73 -3.63
N THR A 155 -4.29 -4.88 -4.03
CA THR A 155 -4.81 -6.18 -3.60
C THR A 155 -4.61 -6.39 -2.09
N PHE A 156 -3.45 -6.04 -1.55
CA PHE A 156 -3.13 -6.09 -0.12
C PHE A 156 -4.05 -5.16 0.69
N MET A 157 -4.27 -3.93 0.23
CA MET A 157 -5.18 -2.97 0.85
C MET A 157 -6.58 -3.58 1.05
N VAL A 158 -7.13 -4.20 -0.01
CA VAL A 158 -8.46 -4.83 0.06
C VAL A 158 -8.43 -6.08 0.93
N TYR A 159 -7.36 -6.88 0.89
CA TYR A 159 -7.17 -8.05 1.73
C TYR A 159 -7.22 -7.68 3.23
N VAL A 160 -6.45 -6.68 3.64
CA VAL A 160 -6.42 -6.19 5.04
C VAL A 160 -7.78 -5.63 5.45
N ARG A 161 -8.38 -4.77 4.63
CA ARG A 161 -9.72 -4.21 4.86
C ARG A 161 -10.78 -5.29 5.06
N ARG A 162 -10.66 -6.42 4.36
CA ARG A 162 -11.55 -7.57 4.45
C ARG A 162 -11.10 -8.61 5.48
N LYS A 163 -10.06 -8.33 6.25
CA LYS A 163 -9.53 -9.23 7.28
C LYS A 163 -9.23 -10.63 6.74
N GLY A 164 -8.66 -10.70 5.53
CA GLY A 164 -8.32 -11.94 4.84
C GLY A 164 -9.51 -12.66 4.18
N ILE A 165 -10.74 -12.18 4.36
CA ILE A 165 -11.92 -12.82 3.79
C ILE A 165 -12.15 -12.36 2.35
N MET A 166 -11.93 -13.27 1.40
CA MET A 166 -12.11 -12.98 -0.02
C MET A 166 -13.58 -12.67 -0.35
N PRO A 167 -13.87 -11.53 -1.02
CA PRO A 167 -15.22 -11.22 -1.45
C PRO A 167 -15.76 -12.27 -2.40
N SER A 168 -17.01 -12.70 -2.21
CA SER A 168 -17.70 -13.67 -3.08
C SER A 168 -17.91 -13.18 -4.52
N THR A 169 -17.75 -11.86 -4.75
CA THR A 169 -17.81 -11.23 -6.07
C THR A 169 -16.56 -11.45 -6.90
N ILE A 170 -15.40 -11.79 -6.27
CA ILE A 170 -14.17 -12.11 -6.98
C ILE A 170 -14.30 -13.48 -7.62
N LYS A 171 -14.36 -13.53 -8.96
CA LYS A 171 -14.48 -14.75 -9.76
C LYS A 171 -13.30 -14.98 -10.69
N ASN A 172 -12.57 -13.95 -11.03
CA ASN A 172 -11.39 -14.04 -11.89
C ASN A 172 -10.30 -14.87 -11.22
N LYS A 173 -9.79 -15.89 -11.92
CA LYS A 173 -8.78 -16.83 -11.40
C LYS A 173 -7.47 -16.15 -11.03
N GLN A 174 -7.07 -15.13 -11.80
CA GLN A 174 -5.82 -14.39 -11.54
C GLN A 174 -5.94 -13.56 -10.26
N LEU A 175 -7.09 -12.91 -10.05
CA LEU A 175 -7.34 -12.14 -8.83
C LEU A 175 -7.43 -13.04 -7.59
N ILE A 176 -8.03 -14.24 -7.73
CA ILE A 176 -8.03 -15.28 -6.69
C ILE A 176 -6.58 -15.69 -6.36
N LYS A 177 -5.74 -15.90 -7.37
CA LYS A 177 -4.33 -16.25 -7.21
C LYS A 177 -3.54 -15.17 -6.45
N LYS A 178 -3.77 -13.88 -6.78
CA LYS A 178 -3.16 -12.74 -6.06
C LYS A 178 -3.56 -12.73 -4.58
N TRP A 179 -4.83 -12.97 -4.29
CA TRP A 179 -5.33 -13.07 -2.92
C TRP A 179 -4.67 -14.20 -2.15
N GLN A 180 -4.61 -15.40 -2.74
CA GLN A 180 -3.97 -16.57 -2.14
C GLN A 180 -2.47 -16.37 -1.94
N TYR A 181 -1.81 -15.62 -2.84
CA TYR A 181 -0.41 -15.27 -2.70
C TYR A 181 -0.18 -14.43 -1.43
N ILE A 182 -0.99 -13.38 -1.21
CA ILE A 182 -0.91 -12.55 0.01
C ILE A 182 -1.14 -13.41 1.25
N ASP A 183 -2.16 -14.26 1.25
CA ASP A 183 -2.45 -15.18 2.35
C ASP A 183 -1.25 -16.12 2.66
N SER A 184 -0.57 -16.60 1.63
CA SER A 184 0.63 -17.44 1.77
C SER A 184 1.81 -16.68 2.37
N LEU A 185 2.02 -15.41 1.98
CA LEU A 185 3.07 -14.55 2.55
C LEU A 185 2.86 -14.35 4.06
N ILE A 186 1.62 -14.07 4.45
CA ILE A 186 1.27 -13.87 5.86
C ILE A 186 1.53 -15.13 6.69
N LYS A 187 1.15 -16.29 6.16
CA LYS A 187 1.43 -17.59 6.80
C LYS A 187 2.91 -17.87 6.94
N LEU A 188 3.75 -17.39 6.02
CA LEU A 188 5.21 -17.55 6.09
C LEU A 188 5.84 -16.69 7.19
N ILE A 189 5.29 -15.51 7.47
CA ILE A 189 5.79 -14.61 8.52
C ILE A 189 5.38 -15.08 9.91
N ASN A 190 4.27 -15.78 10.03
CA ASN A 190 3.72 -16.29 11.29
C ASN A 190 4.29 -17.66 11.70
N LYS A 191 5.28 -18.17 10.98
CA LYS A 191 6.01 -19.42 11.32
C LYS A 191 7.26 -19.13 12.11
#